data_c9e1f42225951f0d2f520c44aeab9dac
#
_entry.id   c9e1f42225951f0d2f520c44aeab9dac
#
_cell.length_a   1.000
_cell.length_b   1.000
_cell.length_c   1.000
_cell.angle_alpha   90.00
_cell.angle_beta   90.00
_cell.angle_gamma   90.00
#
_symmetry.space_group_name_H-M   'P 1'
#
loop_
_entity.id
_entity.type
_entity.pdbx_description
1 polymer ?
#
loop_
_entity_poly.entity_id
_entity_poly.type
_entity_poly.pdbx_seq_one_letter_code
_entity_poly.pdbx_strand_id
1 'polypeptide(L)'
;MTNIIKAKYIDLMVDWSFKRVFGTEVNKDILIEFLKVVFPQFAITDITYIPTEQLGIMEDDRKAIFDVLCKTEDGKTFMVEMQRGAEEHFFERALYYTSFPIMKQGKKAIAKEEEEGADPWDFSLDGVFFLGILDFKYEQDEMTEHRYQLLETKTLKRMTDKLEFVFVEVAKFNKSEYELETDLDKWLYLLKNMSTLLERPAALRDRVFGRL
;
A
#
# COMPACT_ATOMS: atom_id res chain seq x y z
N MET A 1 15.49 32.06 -24.34
CA MET A 1 15.95 31.50 -23.05
C MET A 1 14.73 30.81 -22.44
N THR A 2 14.71 29.49 -22.50
CA THR A 2 13.62 28.69 -21.91
C THR A 2 13.80 28.75 -20.39
N ASN A 3 12.92 29.45 -19.68
CA ASN A 3 12.88 29.37 -18.21
C ASN A 3 12.57 27.92 -17.84
N ILE A 4 13.58 27.18 -17.41
CA ILE A 4 13.38 25.88 -16.79
C ILE A 4 12.74 26.19 -15.43
N ILE A 5 11.42 26.08 -15.35
CA ILE A 5 10.69 26.16 -14.07
C ILE A 5 11.17 24.94 -13.29
N LYS A 6 12.01 25.17 -12.29
CA LYS A 6 12.47 24.12 -11.38
C LYS A 6 11.28 23.63 -10.58
N ALA A 7 10.95 22.35 -10.70
CA ALA A 7 9.89 21.73 -9.91
C ALA A 7 10.08 22.06 -8.42
N LYS A 8 9.03 22.57 -7.77
CA LYS A 8 9.07 22.94 -6.34
C LYS A 8 8.89 21.73 -5.44
N TYR A 9 8.17 20.75 -5.92
CA TYR A 9 7.83 19.52 -5.19
C TYR A 9 8.35 18.29 -5.92
N ILE A 10 8.51 17.20 -5.17
CA ILE A 10 8.98 15.91 -5.69
C ILE A 10 7.87 15.17 -6.44
N ASP A 11 8.23 14.31 -7.36
CA ASP A 11 7.31 13.37 -8.02
C ASP A 11 7.13 12.14 -7.13
N LEU A 12 5.93 11.96 -6.56
CA LEU A 12 5.62 10.82 -5.69
C LEU A 12 5.51 9.49 -6.45
N MET A 13 5.37 9.53 -7.78
CA MET A 13 5.34 8.33 -8.63
C MET A 13 6.74 7.90 -9.10
N VAL A 14 7.80 8.41 -8.49
CA VAL A 14 9.17 7.95 -8.66
C VAL A 14 9.57 7.10 -7.46
N ASP A 15 10.13 5.91 -7.69
CA ASP A 15 10.49 4.91 -6.66
C ASP A 15 11.25 5.53 -5.47
N TRP A 16 12.30 6.30 -5.73
CA TRP A 16 13.08 6.94 -4.68
C TRP A 16 12.24 7.90 -3.82
N SER A 17 11.41 8.74 -4.45
CA SER A 17 10.56 9.72 -3.76
C SER A 17 9.48 9.02 -2.97
N PHE A 18 8.86 7.99 -3.56
CA PHE A 18 7.85 7.17 -2.91
C PHE A 18 8.37 6.56 -1.62
N LYS A 19 9.47 5.84 -1.70
CA LYS A 19 10.13 5.22 -0.52
C LYS A 19 10.58 6.26 0.50
N ARG A 20 11.03 7.43 0.05
CA ARG A 20 11.43 8.53 0.93
C ARG A 20 10.27 9.11 1.72
N VAL A 21 9.10 9.21 1.11
CA VAL A 21 7.89 9.78 1.74
C VAL A 21 7.16 8.74 2.56
N PHE A 22 6.91 7.56 2.01
CA PHE A 22 6.06 6.55 2.63
C PHE A 22 6.82 5.46 3.40
N GLY A 23 8.11 5.29 3.16
CA GLY A 23 8.92 4.20 3.71
C GLY A 23 9.89 4.60 4.83
N THR A 24 9.72 5.77 5.47
CA THR A 24 10.66 6.24 6.50
C THR A 24 9.97 6.58 7.82
N GLU A 25 10.64 6.31 8.94
CA GLU A 25 10.13 6.61 10.30
C GLU A 25 9.79 8.09 10.49
N VAL A 26 10.54 9.00 9.88
CA VAL A 26 10.32 10.45 9.99
C VAL A 26 8.95 10.86 9.42
N ASN A 27 8.48 10.13 8.41
CA ASN A 27 7.24 10.42 7.69
C ASN A 27 6.15 9.36 7.94
N LYS A 28 6.30 8.54 8.96
CA LYS A 28 5.41 7.43 9.28
C LYS A 28 3.93 7.84 9.37
N ASP A 29 3.65 9.01 9.92
CA ASP A 29 2.32 9.58 10.01
C ASP A 29 1.66 9.84 8.64
N ILE A 30 2.45 10.15 7.61
CA ILE A 30 1.95 10.31 6.22
C ILE A 30 1.41 8.98 5.70
N LEU A 31 2.15 7.90 5.89
CA LEU A 31 1.69 6.56 5.50
C LEU A 31 0.46 6.13 6.31
N ILE A 32 0.45 6.37 7.62
CA ILE A 32 -0.70 6.04 8.49
C ILE A 32 -1.97 6.72 7.97
N GLU A 33 -1.91 8.03 7.69
CA GLU A 33 -3.08 8.75 7.20
C GLU A 33 -3.54 8.27 5.80
N PHE A 34 -2.61 7.92 4.93
CA PHE A 34 -2.97 7.31 3.65
C PHE A 34 -3.63 5.94 3.82
N LEU A 35 -3.06 5.07 4.67
CA LEU A 35 -3.65 3.76 4.96
C LEU A 35 -5.04 3.86 5.60
N LYS A 36 -5.29 4.84 6.47
CA LYS A 36 -6.64 5.09 7.05
C LYS A 36 -7.68 5.43 5.99
N VAL A 37 -7.28 6.18 4.97
CA VAL A 37 -8.18 6.53 3.87
C VAL A 37 -8.48 5.31 3.00
N VAL A 38 -7.45 4.53 2.68
CA VAL A 38 -7.59 3.33 1.83
C VAL A 38 -8.26 2.17 2.59
N PHE A 39 -7.99 2.00 3.87
CA PHE A 39 -8.53 0.92 4.72
C PHE A 39 -9.33 1.47 5.90
N PRO A 40 -10.47 2.16 5.65
CA PRO A 40 -11.23 2.85 6.70
C PRO A 40 -11.85 1.91 7.75
N GLN A 41 -11.90 0.61 7.46
CA GLN A 41 -12.36 -0.41 8.39
C GLN A 41 -11.38 -0.69 9.53
N PHE A 42 -10.14 -0.17 9.47
CA PHE A 42 -9.11 -0.40 10.49
C PHE A 42 -8.77 0.88 11.25
N ALA A 43 -8.73 0.77 12.58
CA ALA A 43 -8.28 1.85 13.45
C ALA A 43 -6.74 1.85 13.53
N ILE A 44 -6.06 2.30 12.48
CA ILE A 44 -4.60 2.33 12.42
C ILE A 44 -4.09 3.52 13.25
N THR A 45 -3.47 3.23 14.39
CA THR A 45 -2.91 4.25 15.30
C THR A 45 -1.41 4.40 15.12
N ASP A 46 -0.71 3.29 14.92
CA ASP A 46 0.73 3.24 14.69
C ASP A 46 1.11 2.06 13.79
N ILE A 47 2.30 2.15 13.18
CA ILE A 47 2.90 1.11 12.36
C ILE A 47 4.37 0.93 12.70
N THR A 48 4.88 -0.27 12.46
CA THR A 48 6.31 -0.57 12.50
C THR A 48 6.74 -1.03 11.11
N TYR A 49 7.78 -0.42 10.54
CA TYR A 49 8.33 -0.87 9.28
C TYR A 49 9.04 -2.22 9.43
N ILE A 50 8.88 -3.06 8.43
CA ILE A 50 9.52 -4.37 8.33
C ILE A 50 10.49 -4.33 7.15
N PRO A 51 11.61 -5.07 7.20
CA PRO A 51 12.51 -5.18 6.04
C PRO A 51 11.76 -5.53 4.76
N THR A 52 11.97 -4.73 3.72
CA THR A 52 11.24 -4.85 2.46
C THR A 52 11.71 -6.03 1.60
N GLU A 53 12.93 -6.50 1.80
CA GLU A 53 13.43 -7.74 1.17
C GLU A 53 13.01 -8.95 2.00
N GLN A 54 12.24 -9.83 1.41
CA GLN A 54 11.81 -11.09 2.01
C GLN A 54 12.42 -12.24 1.20
N LEU A 55 13.16 -13.10 1.90
CA LEU A 55 13.74 -14.31 1.32
C LEU A 55 12.69 -15.41 1.23
N GLY A 56 12.71 -16.18 0.15
CA GLY A 56 11.95 -17.41 0.03
C GLY A 56 12.32 -18.46 1.07
N ILE A 57 11.70 -19.64 0.98
CA ILE A 57 11.95 -20.76 1.89
C ILE A 57 13.31 -21.40 1.57
N MET A 58 13.62 -21.49 0.28
CA MET A 58 14.86 -22.08 -0.23
C MET A 58 15.77 -20.99 -0.82
N GLU A 59 17.06 -21.31 -0.94
CA GLU A 59 18.07 -20.38 -1.46
C GLU A 59 17.79 -19.94 -2.91
N ASP A 60 17.15 -20.81 -3.70
CA ASP A 60 16.78 -20.59 -5.10
C ASP A 60 15.41 -19.90 -5.28
N ASP A 61 14.67 -19.68 -4.20
CA ASP A 61 13.37 -19.00 -4.29
C ASP A 61 13.54 -17.54 -4.73
N ARG A 62 12.61 -17.08 -5.57
CA ARG A 62 12.55 -15.66 -5.92
C ARG A 62 12.31 -14.81 -4.68
N LYS A 63 13.19 -13.86 -4.45
CA LYS A 63 13.02 -12.84 -3.40
C LYS A 63 11.81 -11.98 -3.71
N ALA A 64 11.04 -11.63 -2.68
CA ALA A 64 10.07 -10.56 -2.77
C ALA A 64 10.72 -9.27 -2.24
N ILE A 65 10.65 -8.21 -3.03
CA ILE A 65 11.14 -6.89 -2.65
C ILE A 65 9.94 -5.95 -2.75
N PHE A 66 9.57 -5.36 -1.64
CA PHE A 66 8.43 -4.43 -1.53
C PHE A 66 8.92 -2.99 -1.48
N ASP A 67 8.10 -2.06 -1.95
CA ASP A 67 8.41 -0.65 -1.76
C ASP A 67 8.27 -0.24 -0.31
N VAL A 68 7.14 -0.61 0.32
CA VAL A 68 6.91 -0.42 1.75
C VAL A 68 6.23 -1.64 2.35
N LEU A 69 6.75 -2.11 3.47
CA LEU A 69 6.17 -3.19 4.27
C LEU A 69 6.10 -2.75 5.72
N CYS A 70 4.90 -2.79 6.32
CA CYS A 70 4.71 -2.40 7.70
C CYS A 70 3.67 -3.26 8.41
N LYS A 71 3.71 -3.21 9.75
CA LYS A 71 2.80 -3.95 10.63
C LYS A 71 2.20 -3.01 11.66
N THR A 72 0.91 -3.16 11.95
CA THR A 72 0.23 -2.47 13.04
C THR A 72 0.46 -3.17 14.38
N GLU A 73 0.16 -2.50 15.49
CA GLU A 73 0.27 -3.07 16.85
C GLU A 73 -0.59 -4.33 17.02
N ASP A 74 -1.78 -4.36 16.41
CA ASP A 74 -2.70 -5.50 16.42
C ASP A 74 -2.37 -6.60 15.40
N GLY A 75 -1.19 -6.54 14.81
CA GLY A 75 -0.62 -7.61 14.02
C GLY A 75 -0.87 -7.56 12.52
N LYS A 76 -1.73 -6.67 12.01
CA LYS A 76 -2.02 -6.58 10.57
C LYS A 76 -0.80 -6.12 9.78
N THR A 77 -0.53 -6.79 8.67
CA THR A 77 0.58 -6.44 7.76
C THR A 77 0.05 -5.72 6.53
N PHE A 78 0.61 -4.56 6.23
CA PHE A 78 0.32 -3.78 5.03
C PHE A 78 1.53 -3.79 4.11
N MET A 79 1.27 -4.10 2.84
CA MET A 79 2.23 -4.11 1.75
C MET A 79 1.80 -3.04 0.78
N VAL A 80 2.67 -2.06 0.53
CA VAL A 80 2.36 -0.95 -0.37
C VAL A 80 3.37 -0.96 -1.51
N GLU A 81 2.85 -1.04 -2.73
CA GLU A 81 3.61 -1.09 -3.98
C GLU A 81 3.19 0.05 -4.89
N MET A 82 4.14 0.80 -5.38
CA MET A 82 3.92 1.80 -6.42
C MET A 82 4.45 1.25 -7.75
N GLN A 83 3.57 1.07 -8.72
CA GLN A 83 3.91 0.52 -10.02
C GLN A 83 3.74 1.55 -11.11
N ARG A 84 4.88 1.92 -11.73
CA ARG A 84 4.92 2.81 -12.89
C ARG A 84 5.05 1.99 -14.17
N GLY A 85 4.04 2.05 -15.00
CA GLY A 85 3.95 1.28 -16.22
C GLY A 85 3.27 -0.08 -16.05
N ALA A 86 2.52 -0.46 -17.08
CA ALA A 86 1.73 -1.68 -17.07
C ALA A 86 2.61 -2.93 -17.01
N GLU A 87 2.23 -3.86 -16.15
CA GLU A 87 2.85 -5.18 -16.01
C GLU A 87 1.78 -6.24 -16.18
N GLU A 88 2.00 -7.18 -17.09
CA GLU A 88 1.03 -8.20 -17.48
C GLU A 88 0.57 -9.08 -16.31
N HIS A 89 1.50 -9.41 -15.40
CA HIS A 89 1.24 -10.32 -14.27
C HIS A 89 1.29 -9.60 -12.92
N PHE A 90 0.83 -8.34 -12.86
CA PHE A 90 0.89 -7.57 -11.62
C PHE A 90 0.06 -8.20 -10.49
N PHE A 91 -1.14 -8.71 -10.80
CA PHE A 91 -1.98 -9.33 -9.78
C PHE A 91 -1.37 -10.64 -9.26
N GLU A 92 -0.84 -11.48 -10.15
CA GLU A 92 -0.15 -12.71 -9.76
C GLU A 92 1.07 -12.41 -8.90
N ARG A 93 1.81 -11.36 -9.22
CA ARG A 93 2.92 -10.88 -8.39
C ARG A 93 2.42 -10.42 -7.01
N ALA A 94 1.35 -9.63 -6.95
CA ALA A 94 0.75 -9.20 -5.70
C ALA A 94 0.29 -10.39 -4.86
N LEU A 95 -0.35 -11.38 -5.48
CA LEU A 95 -0.77 -12.61 -4.83
C LEU A 95 0.43 -13.42 -4.31
N TYR A 96 1.48 -13.59 -5.13
CA TYR A 96 2.72 -14.24 -4.70
C TYR A 96 3.36 -13.52 -3.53
N TYR A 97 3.43 -12.19 -3.56
CA TYR A 97 4.01 -11.39 -2.50
C TYR A 97 3.27 -11.51 -1.16
N THR A 98 1.95 -11.58 -1.16
CA THR A 98 1.17 -11.75 0.08
C THR A 98 1.39 -13.11 0.74
N SER A 99 1.88 -14.12 0.02
CA SER A 99 2.21 -15.43 0.59
C SER A 99 3.37 -15.37 1.60
N PHE A 100 4.32 -14.45 1.44
CA PHE A 100 5.49 -14.34 2.32
C PHE A 100 5.12 -14.01 3.77
N PRO A 101 4.38 -12.93 4.07
CA PRO A 101 3.97 -12.64 5.44
C PRO A 101 3.04 -13.70 6.02
N ILE A 102 2.22 -14.39 5.20
CA ILE A 102 1.38 -15.49 5.64
C ILE A 102 2.26 -16.68 6.10
N MET A 103 3.21 -17.12 5.25
CA MET A 103 4.14 -18.19 5.59
C MET A 103 5.01 -17.85 6.82
N LYS A 104 5.43 -16.59 6.93
CA LYS A 104 6.26 -16.14 8.06
C LYS A 104 5.52 -16.24 9.40
N GLN A 105 4.21 -16.04 9.41
CA GLN A 105 3.39 -16.20 10.61
C GLN A 105 3.43 -17.67 11.08
N GLY A 106 3.21 -18.63 10.17
CA GLY A 106 3.29 -20.05 10.49
C GLY A 106 4.67 -20.48 11.00
N LYS A 107 5.74 -20.07 10.30
CA LYS A 107 7.12 -20.38 10.74
C LYS A 107 7.41 -19.81 12.13
N LYS A 108 6.97 -18.59 12.43
CA LYS A 108 7.17 -17.97 13.74
C LYS A 108 6.39 -18.70 14.83
N ALA A 109 5.18 -19.18 14.54
CA ALA A 109 4.37 -19.93 15.48
C ALA A 109 5.02 -21.28 15.80
N ILE A 110 5.47 -22.03 14.78
CA ILE A 110 6.19 -23.30 14.94
C ILE A 110 7.49 -23.13 15.75
N ALA A 111 8.28 -22.11 15.44
CA ALA A 111 9.50 -21.83 16.19
C ALA A 111 9.24 -21.57 17.69
N LYS A 112 8.17 -20.83 18.02
CA LYS A 112 7.75 -20.63 19.42
C LYS A 112 7.31 -21.91 20.12
N GLU A 113 6.61 -22.78 19.41
CA GLU A 113 6.23 -24.10 19.92
C GLU A 113 7.47 -24.92 20.26
N GLU A 114 8.47 -24.98 19.38
CA GLU A 114 9.70 -25.74 19.56
C GLU A 114 10.66 -25.15 20.60
N GLU A 115 10.84 -23.85 20.64
CA GLU A 115 11.85 -23.17 21.46
C GLU A 115 11.30 -22.77 22.85
N GLU A 116 10.05 -22.33 22.91
CA GLU A 116 9.43 -21.78 24.12
C GLU A 116 8.41 -22.72 24.76
N GLY A 117 8.11 -23.88 24.14
CA GLY A 117 7.08 -24.81 24.60
C GLY A 117 5.68 -24.22 24.58
N ALA A 118 5.43 -23.33 23.64
CA ALA A 118 4.11 -22.74 23.43
C ALA A 118 3.10 -23.79 22.96
N ASP A 119 1.81 -23.49 23.11
CA ASP A 119 0.76 -24.36 22.58
C ASP A 119 0.89 -24.53 21.05
N PRO A 120 0.51 -25.71 20.50
CA PRO A 120 0.52 -25.93 19.07
C PRO A 120 -0.24 -24.84 18.31
N TRP A 121 0.32 -24.42 17.18
CA TRP A 121 -0.32 -23.40 16.36
C TRP A 121 -1.69 -23.85 15.84
N ASP A 122 -2.72 -23.08 16.13
CA ASP A 122 -4.11 -23.32 15.75
C ASP A 122 -4.46 -22.82 14.34
N PHE A 123 -3.46 -22.45 13.52
CA PHE A 123 -3.59 -21.83 12.20
C PHE A 123 -4.26 -20.44 12.19
N SER A 124 -4.35 -19.78 13.34
CA SER A 124 -4.78 -18.36 13.36
C SER A 124 -3.79 -17.48 12.60
N LEU A 125 -4.33 -16.55 11.82
CA LEU A 125 -3.55 -15.62 11.01
C LEU A 125 -3.90 -14.17 11.34
N ASP A 126 -2.87 -13.34 11.41
CA ASP A 126 -3.03 -11.89 11.29
C ASP A 126 -3.35 -11.50 9.84
N GLY A 127 -4.08 -10.40 9.65
CA GLY A 127 -4.45 -9.93 8.33
C GLY A 127 -3.24 -9.47 7.49
N VAL A 128 -3.30 -9.74 6.20
CA VAL A 128 -2.35 -9.26 5.18
C VAL A 128 -3.10 -8.48 4.13
N PHE A 129 -2.71 -7.22 3.93
CA PHE A 129 -3.39 -6.26 3.06
C PHE A 129 -2.40 -5.70 2.05
N PHE A 130 -2.76 -5.79 0.78
CA PHE A 130 -1.95 -5.30 -0.32
C PHE A 130 -2.56 -4.03 -0.91
N LEU A 131 -1.78 -2.97 -1.03
CA LEU A 131 -2.12 -1.73 -1.70
C LEU A 131 -1.21 -1.54 -2.92
N GLY A 132 -1.78 -1.65 -4.12
CA GLY A 132 -1.12 -1.29 -5.37
C GLY A 132 -1.51 0.12 -5.80
N ILE A 133 -0.52 1.00 -5.98
CA ILE A 133 -0.69 2.37 -6.50
C ILE A 133 -0.19 2.36 -7.95
N LEU A 134 -1.11 2.46 -8.91
CA LEU A 134 -0.85 2.19 -10.31
C LEU A 134 -0.87 3.47 -11.15
N ASP A 135 0.22 3.75 -11.87
CA ASP A 135 0.30 4.83 -12.87
C ASP A 135 -0.13 4.34 -14.28
N PHE A 136 -1.05 3.39 -14.32
CA PHE A 136 -1.65 2.88 -15.55
C PHE A 136 -3.09 2.42 -15.28
N LYS A 137 -3.88 2.22 -16.34
CA LYS A 137 -5.22 1.64 -16.25
C LYS A 137 -5.10 0.12 -16.22
N TYR A 138 -5.55 -0.49 -15.13
CA TYR A 138 -5.55 -1.95 -14.94
C TYR A 138 -6.93 -2.55 -15.27
N GLU A 139 -7.99 -2.02 -14.65
CA GLU A 139 -9.36 -2.40 -14.95
C GLU A 139 -9.94 -1.59 -16.12
N GLN A 140 -10.96 -2.15 -16.80
CA GLN A 140 -11.53 -1.55 -18.01
C GLN A 140 -12.59 -0.48 -17.76
N ASP A 141 -12.94 -0.23 -16.50
CA ASP A 141 -13.90 0.81 -16.09
C ASP A 141 -13.22 2.16 -15.77
N GLU A 142 -14.02 3.12 -15.29
CA GLU A 142 -13.53 4.46 -14.92
C GLU A 142 -13.32 4.64 -13.40
N MET A 143 -13.51 3.59 -12.59
CA MET A 143 -13.27 3.67 -11.15
C MET A 143 -11.76 3.78 -10.86
N THR A 144 -11.42 4.59 -9.90
CA THR A 144 -10.02 4.81 -9.49
C THR A 144 -9.56 3.88 -8.38
N GLU A 145 -10.48 3.17 -7.73
CA GLU A 145 -10.20 2.22 -6.66
C GLU A 145 -10.93 0.90 -6.89
N HIS A 146 -10.22 -0.21 -6.78
CA HIS A 146 -10.76 -1.57 -6.86
C HIS A 146 -10.33 -2.39 -5.66
N ARG A 147 -11.30 -3.13 -5.07
CA ARG A 147 -11.08 -3.99 -3.90
C ARG A 147 -11.38 -5.43 -4.24
N TYR A 148 -10.43 -6.30 -3.93
CA TYR A 148 -10.54 -7.73 -4.19
C TYR A 148 -10.45 -8.50 -2.88
N GLN A 149 -11.43 -9.38 -2.66
CA GLN A 149 -11.58 -10.20 -1.47
C GLN A 149 -11.94 -11.63 -1.85
N LEU A 150 -11.68 -12.59 -0.98
CA LEU A 150 -12.13 -13.97 -1.16
C LEU A 150 -13.60 -14.08 -0.78
N LEU A 151 -14.44 -14.42 -1.74
CA LEU A 151 -15.89 -14.56 -1.56
C LEU A 151 -16.36 -15.96 -1.92
N GLU A 152 -17.38 -16.45 -1.19
CA GLU A 152 -18.15 -17.62 -1.64
C GLU A 152 -18.95 -17.22 -2.89
N THR A 153 -18.80 -18.00 -3.98
CA THR A 153 -19.20 -17.59 -5.34
C THR A 153 -20.71 -17.46 -5.59
N LYS A 154 -21.55 -18.08 -4.76
CA LYS A 154 -23.02 -18.04 -4.90
C LYS A 154 -23.66 -16.97 -4.02
N THR A 155 -23.22 -16.91 -2.78
CA THR A 155 -23.82 -16.02 -1.76
C THR A 155 -23.09 -14.68 -1.65
N LEU A 156 -21.92 -14.55 -2.27
CA LEU A 156 -21.00 -13.43 -2.17
C LEU A 156 -20.58 -13.12 -0.72
N LYS A 157 -20.74 -14.09 0.17
CA LYS A 157 -20.30 -13.96 1.56
C LYS A 157 -18.78 -13.98 1.61
N ARG A 158 -18.18 -13.00 2.28
CA ARG A 158 -16.72 -12.96 2.47
C ARG A 158 -16.26 -14.18 3.27
N MET A 159 -15.29 -14.91 2.73
CA MET A 159 -14.69 -16.10 3.34
C MET A 159 -13.81 -15.73 4.52
N THR A 160 -13.03 -14.67 4.39
CA THR A 160 -12.09 -14.21 5.42
C THR A 160 -11.92 -12.70 5.34
N ASP A 161 -11.64 -12.08 6.47
CA ASP A 161 -11.22 -10.67 6.60
C ASP A 161 -9.69 -10.50 6.69
N LYS A 162 -8.94 -11.59 6.49
CA LYS A 162 -7.49 -11.63 6.66
C LYS A 162 -6.69 -11.37 5.39
N LEU A 163 -7.35 -11.29 4.23
CA LEU A 163 -6.68 -11.03 2.95
C LEU A 163 -7.54 -10.09 2.09
N GLU A 164 -6.95 -8.98 1.69
CA GLU A 164 -7.58 -8.02 0.78
C GLU A 164 -6.50 -7.35 -0.09
N PHE A 165 -6.85 -7.12 -1.35
CA PHE A 165 -6.05 -6.33 -2.28
C PHE A 165 -6.83 -5.08 -2.63
N VAL A 166 -6.16 -3.94 -2.60
CA VAL A 166 -6.72 -2.66 -3.07
C VAL A 166 -5.81 -2.12 -4.14
N PHE A 167 -6.36 -1.85 -5.32
CA PHE A 167 -5.65 -1.19 -6.40
C PHE A 167 -6.20 0.22 -6.57
N VAL A 168 -5.29 1.18 -6.58
CA VAL A 168 -5.60 2.60 -6.75
C VAL A 168 -4.96 3.05 -8.06
N GLU A 169 -5.79 3.31 -9.08
CA GLU A 169 -5.38 3.61 -10.44
C GLU A 169 -5.26 5.12 -10.65
N VAL A 170 -4.10 5.67 -10.28
CA VAL A 170 -3.78 7.12 -10.36
C VAL A 170 -3.95 7.64 -11.80
N ALA A 171 -3.67 6.80 -12.81
CA ALA A 171 -3.82 7.16 -14.21
C ALA A 171 -5.26 7.52 -14.60
N LYS A 172 -6.28 6.94 -13.95
CA LYS A 172 -7.70 7.23 -14.19
C LYS A 172 -8.18 8.51 -13.53
N PHE A 173 -7.46 9.02 -12.54
CA PHE A 173 -7.87 10.19 -11.78
C PHE A 173 -7.73 11.47 -12.61
N ASN A 174 -8.82 12.25 -12.76
CA ASN A 174 -8.87 13.46 -13.63
C ASN A 174 -9.52 14.66 -12.95
N LYS A 175 -9.85 14.59 -11.65
CA LYS A 175 -10.40 15.73 -10.94
C LYS A 175 -9.39 16.86 -10.80
N SER A 176 -9.86 18.10 -10.99
CA SER A 176 -9.11 19.30 -10.66
C SER A 176 -9.09 19.55 -9.14
N GLU A 177 -8.28 20.51 -8.69
CA GLU A 177 -8.20 20.87 -7.26
C GLU A 177 -9.53 21.37 -6.67
N TYR A 178 -10.46 21.85 -7.51
CA TYR A 178 -11.77 22.35 -7.10
C TYR A 178 -12.85 21.26 -7.01
N GLU A 179 -12.54 20.05 -7.48
CA GLU A 179 -13.45 18.89 -7.51
C GLU A 179 -13.08 17.82 -6.48
N LEU A 180 -12.13 18.12 -5.58
CA LEU A 180 -11.69 17.19 -4.54
C LEU A 180 -12.73 17.13 -3.41
N GLU A 181 -13.49 16.05 -3.36
CA GLU A 181 -14.57 15.86 -2.38
C GLU A 181 -14.16 14.94 -1.22
N THR A 182 -13.35 13.92 -1.53
CA THR A 182 -12.94 12.89 -0.55
C THR A 182 -11.45 13.01 -0.20
N ASP A 183 -11.05 12.42 0.91
CA ASP A 183 -9.63 12.35 1.26
C ASP A 183 -8.85 11.46 0.28
N LEU A 184 -9.49 10.46 -0.31
CA LEU A 184 -8.89 9.68 -1.40
C LEU A 184 -8.65 10.55 -2.63
N ASP A 185 -9.59 11.44 -3.01
CA ASP A 185 -9.37 12.40 -4.10
C ASP A 185 -8.13 13.26 -3.86
N LYS A 186 -7.95 13.75 -2.63
CA LYS A 186 -6.77 14.55 -2.26
C LYS A 186 -5.47 13.77 -2.43
N TRP A 187 -5.43 12.52 -1.98
CA TRP A 187 -4.28 11.64 -2.14
C TRP A 187 -3.98 11.35 -3.61
N LEU A 188 -5.01 11.00 -4.41
CA LEU A 188 -4.87 10.77 -5.84
C LEU A 188 -4.38 12.01 -6.60
N TYR A 189 -4.93 13.17 -6.24
CA TYR A 189 -4.48 14.45 -6.81
C TYR A 189 -3.00 14.69 -6.53
N LEU A 190 -2.54 14.48 -5.30
CA LEU A 190 -1.13 14.63 -4.93
C LEU A 190 -0.22 13.64 -5.65
N LEU A 191 -0.58 12.36 -5.63
CA LEU A 191 0.18 11.31 -6.31
C LEU A 191 0.38 11.66 -7.79
N LYS A 192 -0.67 12.17 -8.45
CA LYS A 192 -0.64 12.49 -9.87
C LYS A 192 0.05 13.81 -10.20
N ASN A 193 -0.17 14.86 -9.41
CA ASN A 193 0.12 16.24 -9.85
C ASN A 193 1.23 16.93 -9.05
N MET A 194 1.70 16.37 -7.92
CA MET A 194 2.59 17.07 -7.00
C MET A 194 3.83 17.66 -7.67
N SER A 195 4.46 16.94 -8.58
CA SER A 195 5.66 17.39 -9.29
C SER A 195 5.45 18.60 -10.21
N THR A 196 4.21 18.88 -10.59
CA THR A 196 3.84 20.00 -11.48
C THR A 196 3.28 21.20 -10.74
N LEU A 197 3.01 21.08 -9.42
CA LEU A 197 2.46 22.14 -8.62
C LEU A 197 3.48 23.27 -8.42
N LEU A 198 3.05 24.52 -8.67
CA LEU A 198 3.81 25.72 -8.34
C LEU A 198 3.53 26.19 -6.92
N GLU A 199 2.29 26.01 -6.47
CA GLU A 199 1.81 26.32 -5.14
C GLU A 199 0.93 25.18 -4.62
N ARG A 200 0.82 25.08 -3.29
CA ARG A 200 -0.04 24.09 -2.65
C ARG A 200 -1.51 24.53 -2.78
N PRO A 201 -2.38 23.68 -3.34
CA PRO A 201 -3.82 23.91 -3.38
C PRO A 201 -4.41 24.15 -1.98
N ALA A 202 -5.46 24.98 -1.90
CA ALA A 202 -6.12 25.29 -0.63
C ALA A 202 -6.69 24.04 0.03
N ALA A 203 -7.23 23.10 -0.75
CA ALA A 203 -7.77 21.82 -0.28
C ALA A 203 -6.72 20.89 0.36
N LEU A 204 -5.42 21.18 0.18
CA LEU A 204 -4.29 20.36 0.65
C LEU A 204 -3.44 21.09 1.71
N ARG A 205 -4.04 22.02 2.46
CA ARG A 205 -3.34 22.81 3.48
C ARG A 205 -3.46 22.26 4.90
N ASP A 206 -4.09 21.11 5.07
CA ASP A 206 -4.19 20.45 6.37
C ASP A 206 -2.84 19.91 6.86
N ARG A 207 -2.85 19.37 8.09
CA ARG A 207 -1.61 18.98 8.80
C ARG A 207 -0.79 17.93 8.03
N VAL A 208 -1.44 16.95 7.41
CA VAL A 208 -0.75 15.83 6.77
C VAL A 208 -0.13 16.25 5.45
N PHE A 209 -0.96 16.79 4.56
CA PHE A 209 -0.50 17.27 3.26
C PHE A 209 0.42 18.51 3.40
N GLY A 210 0.37 19.17 4.56
CA GLY A 210 1.25 20.28 4.92
C GLY A 210 2.72 19.93 5.01
N ARG A 211 3.06 18.65 5.12
CA ARG A 211 4.43 18.13 5.26
C ARG A 211 5.01 17.59 3.95
N LEU A 212 4.19 17.35 2.95
CA LEU A 212 4.58 16.99 1.60
C LEU A 212 4.94 18.25 0.79
#